data_b637277293fd7051037186145e93b2a9
#
_entry.id   b637277293fd7051037186145e93b2a9
#
_cell.length_a   1.000
_cell.length_b   1.000
_cell.length_c   1.000
_cell.angle_alpha   90.00
_cell.angle_beta   90.00
_cell.angle_gamma   90.00
#
_symmetry.space_group_name_H-M   'P 1'
#
loop_
_entity.id
_entity.type
_entity.pdbx_description
1 polymer ?
#
loop_
_entity_poly.entity_id
_entity_poly.type
_entity_poly.pdbx_seq_one_letter_code
_entity_poly.pdbx_strand_id
1 'polypeptide(L)'
;YLTYYHLDIAVDPDDKFIKGSNIVQYKVLESNDEIQIDLQKPLKITKVTQDNKDLTFRLDGYSHFIKLKKKQKKGNINSIRVFYEGNPKIAVRPPWDGGLTWTRDSNGKHFVANSNQGIGASIWWPNKDHMYDEVDSMLISVNVPRDLTNVSNGRLRSIDDLGETKTFHWFVSNPIN
;
A
#
# COMPACT_ATOMS: atom_id res chain seq x y z
N TYR A 1 -0.23 12.31 -12.90
CA TYR A 1 0.53 12.80 -11.75
C TYR A 1 -0.13 12.40 -10.46
N LEU A 2 0.59 11.71 -9.59
CA LEU A 2 0.11 11.29 -8.27
C LEU A 2 0.21 12.46 -7.28
N THR A 3 -0.82 12.60 -6.44
CA THR A 3 -0.86 13.70 -5.45
C THR A 3 -0.90 13.19 -4.02
N TYR A 4 -1.53 12.01 -3.78
CA TYR A 4 -1.69 11.51 -2.42
C TYR A 4 -1.95 10.00 -2.39
N TYR A 5 -1.42 9.35 -1.36
CA TYR A 5 -1.79 7.99 -0.96
C TYR A 5 -2.37 7.97 0.46
N HIS A 6 -3.35 7.09 0.67
CA HIS A 6 -3.71 6.63 2.00
C HIS A 6 -3.64 5.10 2.03
N LEU A 7 -2.54 4.60 2.54
CA LEU A 7 -2.34 3.17 2.79
C LEU A 7 -2.94 2.83 4.15
N ASP A 8 -3.93 1.95 4.16
CA ASP A 8 -4.64 1.49 5.37
C ASP A 8 -4.62 -0.04 5.37
N ILE A 9 -3.83 -0.62 6.28
CA ILE A 9 -3.54 -2.05 6.30
C ILE A 9 -3.65 -2.64 7.71
N ALA A 10 -4.04 -3.91 7.76
CA ALA A 10 -3.88 -4.78 8.92
C ALA A 10 -2.77 -5.80 8.65
N VAL A 11 -1.93 -6.00 9.64
CA VAL A 11 -0.81 -6.95 9.61
C VAL A 11 -1.11 -8.07 10.60
N ASP A 12 -1.15 -9.30 10.09
CA ASP A 12 -1.25 -10.52 10.88
C ASP A 12 0.11 -11.22 10.88
N PRO A 13 0.89 -11.13 11.97
CA PRO A 13 2.21 -11.71 12.03
C PRO A 13 2.19 -13.23 12.24
N ASP A 14 1.13 -13.82 12.78
CA ASP A 14 1.01 -15.27 12.96
C ASP A 14 0.82 -15.95 11.61
N ASP A 15 -0.07 -15.44 10.77
CA ASP A 15 -0.33 -15.95 9.42
C ASP A 15 0.61 -15.37 8.36
N LYS A 16 1.50 -14.42 8.74
CA LYS A 16 2.37 -13.66 7.82
C LYS A 16 1.57 -13.03 6.69
N PHE A 17 0.45 -12.46 7.02
CA PHE A 17 -0.56 -11.99 6.11
C PHE A 17 -0.78 -10.48 6.25
N ILE A 18 -1.06 -9.81 5.14
CA ILE A 18 -1.47 -8.42 5.12
C ILE A 18 -2.78 -8.27 4.35
N LYS A 19 -3.60 -7.34 4.80
CA LYS A 19 -4.88 -7.02 4.16
C LYS A 19 -5.17 -5.54 4.33
N GLY A 20 -5.70 -4.91 3.30
CA GLY A 20 -6.06 -3.52 3.41
C GLY A 20 -6.45 -2.86 2.10
N SER A 21 -6.24 -1.56 2.05
CA SER A 21 -6.48 -0.77 0.84
C SER A 21 -5.51 0.39 0.72
N ASN A 22 -5.32 0.87 -0.51
CA ASN A 22 -4.67 2.13 -0.79
C ASN A 22 -5.64 3.06 -1.54
N ILE A 23 -5.84 4.27 -1.04
CA ILE A 23 -6.47 5.36 -1.81
C ILE A 23 -5.37 6.00 -2.64
N VAL A 24 -5.55 6.00 -3.94
CA VAL A 24 -4.65 6.61 -4.92
C VAL A 24 -5.34 7.86 -5.45
N GLN A 25 -4.84 9.04 -5.06
CA GLN A 25 -5.30 10.31 -5.60
C GLN A 25 -4.34 10.79 -6.69
N TYR A 26 -4.90 11.27 -7.77
CA TYR A 26 -4.13 11.69 -8.93
C TYR A 26 -4.75 12.87 -9.66
N LYS A 27 -3.90 13.70 -10.27
CA LYS A 27 -4.28 14.75 -11.22
C LYS A 27 -4.20 14.20 -12.64
N VAL A 28 -5.26 14.37 -13.39
CA VAL A 28 -5.36 13.94 -14.79
C VAL A 28 -4.52 14.86 -15.67
N LEU A 29 -3.44 14.36 -16.25
CA LEU A 29 -2.58 15.12 -17.19
C LEU A 29 -3.10 15.06 -18.61
N GLU A 30 -3.62 13.88 -19.01
CA GLU A 30 -4.25 13.66 -20.30
C GLU A 30 -5.56 12.89 -20.13
N SER A 31 -6.53 13.21 -20.96
CA SER A 31 -7.85 12.60 -20.86
C SER A 31 -7.79 11.11 -21.23
N ASN A 32 -8.06 10.25 -20.23
CA ASN A 32 -8.03 8.80 -20.37
C ASN A 32 -9.16 8.17 -19.53
N ASP A 33 -9.44 6.90 -19.80
CA ASP A 33 -10.40 6.06 -19.04
C ASP A 33 -9.76 4.80 -18.49
N GLU A 34 -8.44 4.72 -18.47
CA GLU A 34 -7.66 3.63 -17.88
C GLU A 34 -6.49 4.19 -17.07
N ILE A 35 -6.19 3.58 -15.92
CA ILE A 35 -5.01 3.86 -15.12
C ILE A 35 -4.32 2.55 -14.71
N GLN A 36 -3.01 2.59 -14.55
CA GLN A 36 -2.20 1.47 -14.11
C GLN A 36 -1.87 1.58 -12.63
N ILE A 37 -1.95 0.46 -11.92
CA ILE A 37 -1.45 0.25 -10.55
C ILE A 37 -0.67 -1.06 -10.54
N ASP A 38 0.46 -1.05 -9.87
CA ASP A 38 1.35 -2.20 -9.78
C ASP A 38 1.20 -2.88 -8.42
N LEU A 39 1.16 -4.20 -8.43
CA LEU A 39 1.18 -5.06 -7.24
C LEU A 39 1.78 -6.41 -7.61
N GLN A 40 2.88 -6.78 -6.95
CA GLN A 40 3.58 -8.02 -7.25
C GLN A 40 2.94 -9.21 -6.53
N LYS A 41 2.98 -10.36 -7.19
CA LYS A 41 2.63 -11.65 -6.58
C LYS A 41 3.57 -11.94 -5.39
N PRO A 42 3.08 -12.63 -4.34
CA PRO A 42 1.81 -13.38 -4.26
C PRO A 42 0.61 -12.55 -3.79
N LEU A 43 0.76 -11.24 -3.58
CA LEU A 43 -0.37 -10.36 -3.24
C LEU A 43 -1.35 -10.25 -4.42
N LYS A 44 -2.62 -9.99 -4.11
CA LYS A 44 -3.67 -9.86 -5.09
C LYS A 44 -4.57 -8.65 -4.81
N ILE A 45 -4.92 -7.91 -5.85
CA ILE A 45 -6.01 -6.93 -5.78
C ILE A 45 -7.33 -7.69 -5.77
N THR A 46 -8.14 -7.43 -4.75
CA THR A 46 -9.45 -8.09 -4.58
C THR A 46 -10.59 -7.23 -5.12
N LYS A 47 -10.43 -5.91 -5.07
CA LYS A 47 -11.46 -4.96 -5.49
C LYS A 47 -10.84 -3.60 -5.79
N VAL A 48 -11.41 -2.88 -6.74
CA VAL A 48 -11.12 -1.46 -6.99
C VAL A 48 -12.41 -0.69 -7.04
N THR A 49 -12.45 0.49 -6.40
CA THR A 49 -13.63 1.36 -6.43
C THR A 49 -13.28 2.80 -6.79
N GLN A 50 -14.22 3.50 -7.41
CA GLN A 50 -14.25 4.95 -7.59
C GLN A 50 -15.64 5.45 -7.26
N ASP A 51 -15.76 6.48 -6.43
CA ASP A 51 -17.07 7.03 -5.98
C ASP A 51 -18.02 5.94 -5.47
N ASN A 52 -17.49 4.99 -4.66
CA ASN A 52 -18.19 3.83 -4.12
C ASN A 52 -18.76 2.85 -5.18
N LYS A 53 -18.30 2.93 -6.42
CA LYS A 53 -18.70 2.03 -7.51
C LYS A 53 -17.53 1.13 -7.88
N ASP A 54 -17.81 -0.14 -8.07
CA ASP A 54 -16.82 -1.13 -8.47
C ASP A 54 -16.31 -0.85 -9.88
N LEU A 55 -15.00 -0.98 -10.04
CA LEU A 55 -14.29 -0.91 -11.31
C LEU A 55 -13.79 -2.29 -11.71
N THR A 56 -13.73 -2.54 -13.01
CA THR A 56 -13.06 -3.72 -13.57
C THR A 56 -11.59 -3.43 -13.82
N PHE A 57 -10.78 -4.47 -13.77
CA PHE A 57 -9.36 -4.37 -14.10
C PHE A 57 -8.88 -5.66 -14.77
N ARG A 58 -7.83 -5.55 -15.55
CA ARG A 58 -7.08 -6.66 -16.13
C ARG A 58 -5.66 -6.67 -15.59
N LEU A 59 -5.08 -7.86 -15.50
CA LEU A 59 -3.71 -8.07 -15.05
C LEU A 59 -2.79 -8.36 -16.24
N ASP A 60 -1.63 -7.72 -16.25
CA ASP A 60 -0.55 -8.01 -17.18
C ASP A 60 0.80 -7.93 -16.42
N GLY A 61 1.43 -9.09 -16.20
CA GLY A 61 2.61 -9.16 -15.33
C GLY A 61 2.29 -8.79 -13.88
N TYR A 62 2.78 -7.65 -13.42
CA TYR A 62 2.51 -7.04 -12.11
C TYR A 62 1.57 -5.84 -12.21
N SER A 63 1.29 -5.40 -13.42
CA SER A 63 0.51 -4.20 -13.69
C SER A 63 -0.97 -4.52 -13.81
N HIS A 64 -1.78 -3.82 -13.02
CA HIS A 64 -3.22 -3.89 -13.05
C HIS A 64 -3.76 -2.65 -13.77
N PHE A 65 -4.37 -2.87 -14.92
CA PHE A 65 -4.99 -1.82 -15.73
C PHE A 65 -6.44 -1.69 -15.35
N ILE A 66 -6.78 -0.58 -14.69
CA ILE A 66 -8.08 -0.33 -14.10
C ILE A 66 -8.91 0.51 -15.05
N LYS A 67 -10.07 -0.02 -15.48
CA LYS A 67 -10.99 0.67 -16.38
C LYS A 67 -11.90 1.60 -15.58
N LEU A 68 -11.78 2.89 -15.84
CA LEU A 68 -12.62 3.92 -15.23
C LEU A 68 -14.02 3.94 -15.87
N LYS A 69 -15.05 4.33 -15.09
CA LYS A 69 -16.43 4.36 -15.59
C LYS A 69 -16.64 5.32 -16.76
N LYS A 70 -15.81 6.36 -16.84
CA LYS A 70 -15.86 7.36 -17.92
C LYS A 70 -14.48 7.97 -18.14
N LYS A 71 -14.26 8.47 -19.33
CA LYS A 71 -13.07 9.23 -19.69
C LYS A 71 -12.94 10.47 -18.79
N GLN A 72 -11.80 10.61 -18.16
CA GLN A 72 -11.54 11.69 -17.20
C GLN A 72 -10.96 12.92 -17.91
N LYS A 73 -11.34 14.09 -17.42
CA LYS A 73 -10.94 15.36 -18.04
C LYS A 73 -9.59 15.82 -17.48
N LYS A 74 -8.73 16.31 -18.37
CA LYS A 74 -7.46 16.95 -18.01
C LYS A 74 -7.66 18.03 -16.94
N GLY A 75 -6.79 18.06 -15.96
CA GLY A 75 -6.78 19.00 -14.83
C GLY A 75 -7.60 18.56 -13.62
N ASN A 76 -8.51 17.59 -13.77
CA ASN A 76 -9.29 17.10 -12.63
C ASN A 76 -8.40 16.32 -11.65
N ILE A 77 -8.72 16.42 -10.36
CA ILE A 77 -8.20 15.56 -9.30
C ILE A 77 -9.27 14.50 -9.01
N ASN A 78 -8.87 13.25 -9.05
CA ASN A 78 -9.73 12.10 -8.78
C ASN A 78 -9.00 11.11 -7.88
N SER A 79 -9.74 10.15 -7.32
CA SER A 79 -9.14 9.05 -6.54
C SER A 79 -9.81 7.73 -6.87
N ILE A 80 -9.07 6.66 -6.68
CA ILE A 80 -9.58 5.30 -6.60
C ILE A 80 -9.16 4.69 -5.28
N ARG A 81 -9.88 3.68 -4.81
CA ARG A 81 -9.47 2.84 -3.69
C ARG A 81 -9.21 1.43 -4.20
N VAL A 82 -8.01 0.93 -3.95
CA VAL A 82 -7.54 -0.40 -4.35
C VAL A 82 -7.45 -1.27 -3.11
N PHE A 83 -8.28 -2.31 -3.02
CA PHE A 83 -8.25 -3.29 -1.94
C PHE A 83 -7.38 -4.47 -2.34
N TYR A 84 -6.60 -4.98 -1.40
CA TYR A 84 -5.68 -6.07 -1.65
C TYR A 84 -5.42 -6.90 -0.40
N GLU A 85 -4.90 -8.10 -0.59
CA GLU A 85 -4.52 -9.00 0.49
C GLU A 85 -3.52 -10.06 0.02
N GLY A 86 -2.90 -10.74 0.96
CA GLY A 86 -2.10 -11.95 0.73
C GLY A 86 -0.90 -12.05 1.66
N ASN A 87 -0.09 -13.08 1.42
CA ASN A 87 1.17 -13.30 2.10
C ASN A 87 2.28 -12.66 1.27
N PRO A 88 2.85 -11.53 1.68
CA PRO A 88 3.85 -10.85 0.87
C PRO A 88 5.14 -11.67 0.74
N LYS A 89 5.94 -11.36 -0.28
CA LYS A 89 7.23 -11.99 -0.50
C LYS A 89 8.08 -11.92 0.77
N ILE A 90 8.64 -13.05 1.18
CA ILE A 90 9.55 -13.14 2.33
C ILE A 90 10.98 -12.83 1.89
N ALA A 91 11.67 -11.96 2.61
CA ALA A 91 13.08 -11.68 2.42
C ALA A 91 13.92 -12.90 2.84
N VAL A 92 14.89 -13.32 2.00
CA VAL A 92 15.79 -14.46 2.27
C VAL A 92 17.03 -13.99 3.02
N ARG A 93 17.55 -12.83 2.66
CA ARG A 93 18.75 -12.22 3.28
C ARG A 93 18.49 -10.73 3.56
N PRO A 94 17.57 -10.42 4.50
CA PRO A 94 17.26 -9.02 4.81
C PRO A 94 18.50 -8.27 5.33
N PRO A 95 18.67 -6.99 5.01
CA PRO A 95 17.77 -6.13 4.21
C PRO A 95 18.11 -6.15 2.70
N TRP A 96 18.96 -7.06 2.22
CA TRP A 96 19.64 -6.96 0.91
C TRP A 96 18.81 -7.46 -0.28
N ASP A 97 17.84 -8.33 -0.07
CA ASP A 97 17.11 -9.02 -1.14
C ASP A 97 15.62 -8.64 -1.27
N GLY A 98 15.16 -7.64 -0.58
CA GLY A 98 13.77 -7.19 -0.64
C GLY A 98 12.71 -8.25 -0.29
N GLY A 99 11.68 -7.81 0.39
CA GLY A 99 10.60 -8.63 0.93
C GLY A 99 10.32 -8.29 2.39
N LEU A 100 9.39 -9.00 3.01
CA LEU A 100 9.07 -8.86 4.43
C LEU A 100 9.85 -9.89 5.26
N THR A 101 10.41 -9.40 6.34
CA THR A 101 11.01 -10.24 7.40
C THR A 101 9.94 -10.51 8.45
N TRP A 102 9.73 -11.79 8.75
CA TRP A 102 8.82 -12.27 9.79
C TRP A 102 9.62 -13.11 10.77
N THR A 103 9.91 -12.55 11.93
CA THR A 103 10.71 -13.20 12.95
C THR A 103 10.20 -12.87 14.35
N ARG A 104 10.88 -13.35 15.36
CA ARG A 104 10.61 -13.01 16.76
C ARG A 104 11.85 -12.41 17.40
N ASP A 105 11.64 -11.48 18.33
CA ASP A 105 12.71 -10.90 19.13
C ASP A 105 13.20 -11.86 20.22
N SER A 106 14.18 -11.43 21.01
CA SER A 106 14.73 -12.21 22.13
C SER A 106 13.71 -12.55 23.24
N ASN A 107 12.58 -11.83 23.29
CA ASN A 107 11.50 -12.08 24.23
C ASN A 107 10.37 -12.93 23.61
N GLY A 108 10.57 -13.44 22.40
CA GLY A 108 9.58 -14.23 21.68
C GLY A 108 8.45 -13.42 21.02
N LYS A 109 8.50 -12.09 21.07
CA LYS A 109 7.51 -11.22 20.41
C LYS A 109 7.77 -11.13 18.91
N HIS A 110 6.71 -10.98 18.14
CA HIS A 110 6.80 -10.78 16.70
C HIS A 110 7.62 -9.53 16.34
N PHE A 111 8.47 -9.68 15.35
CA PHE A 111 9.18 -8.59 14.69
C PHE A 111 8.94 -8.70 13.19
N VAL A 112 8.35 -7.66 12.62
CA VAL A 112 8.03 -7.59 11.19
C VAL A 112 8.70 -6.34 10.61
N ALA A 113 9.45 -6.52 9.52
CA ALA A 113 10.08 -5.41 8.80
C ALA A 113 9.97 -5.62 7.30
N ASN A 114 9.91 -4.53 6.55
CA ASN A 114 9.95 -4.60 5.10
C ASN A 114 11.25 -4.02 4.54
N SER A 115 11.69 -4.58 3.43
CA SER A 115 12.81 -4.11 2.62
C SER A 115 12.39 -4.17 1.15
N ASN A 116 12.40 -3.06 0.45
CA ASN A 116 11.94 -2.99 -0.94
C ASN A 116 12.94 -2.31 -1.89
N GLN A 117 14.14 -2.02 -1.42
CA GLN A 117 15.21 -1.48 -2.25
C GLN A 117 15.48 -2.40 -3.45
N GLY A 118 15.45 -1.84 -4.64
CA GLY A 118 15.75 -2.53 -5.89
C GLY A 118 14.62 -3.38 -6.48
N ILE A 119 13.57 -3.70 -5.71
CA ILE A 119 12.44 -4.50 -6.20
C ILE A 119 11.10 -3.77 -6.17
N GLY A 120 11.08 -2.54 -5.66
CA GLY A 120 9.92 -1.66 -5.63
C GLY A 120 8.96 -1.90 -4.47
N ALA A 121 8.18 -0.90 -4.14
CA ALA A 121 7.20 -0.95 -3.05
C ALA A 121 5.99 -1.82 -3.39
N SER A 122 5.75 -2.11 -4.67
CA SER A 122 4.66 -2.97 -5.13
C SER A 122 4.75 -4.43 -4.63
N ILE A 123 5.85 -4.82 -3.99
CA ILE A 123 6.00 -6.12 -3.33
C ILE A 123 5.10 -6.28 -2.10
N TRP A 124 4.60 -5.18 -1.49
CA TRP A 124 3.82 -5.25 -0.27
C TRP A 124 2.58 -4.36 -0.23
N TRP A 125 2.42 -3.40 -1.18
CA TRP A 125 1.20 -2.61 -1.31
C TRP A 125 1.01 -2.09 -2.75
N PRO A 126 -0.26 -1.89 -3.20
CA PRO A 126 -0.54 -1.43 -4.56
C PRO A 126 -0.23 0.04 -4.74
N ASN A 127 0.65 0.37 -5.67
CA ASN A 127 1.06 1.74 -5.98
C ASN A 127 1.41 1.88 -7.46
N LYS A 128 1.82 3.06 -7.89
CA LYS A 128 2.50 3.26 -9.16
C LYS A 128 4.00 3.12 -8.91
N ASP A 129 4.53 1.94 -9.18
CA ASP A 129 5.92 1.58 -8.91
C ASP A 129 6.85 2.15 -9.99
N HIS A 130 7.08 3.46 -9.93
CA HIS A 130 7.88 4.18 -10.90
C HIS A 130 8.65 5.34 -10.26
N MET A 131 9.96 5.37 -10.45
CA MET A 131 10.89 6.30 -9.79
C MET A 131 10.70 7.79 -10.11
N TYR A 132 9.89 8.16 -11.10
CA TYR A 132 9.69 9.56 -11.51
C TYR A 132 8.33 10.13 -11.09
N ASP A 133 7.52 9.41 -10.34
CA ASP A 133 6.18 9.88 -9.98
C ASP A 133 5.87 9.56 -8.52
N GLU A 134 6.54 10.29 -7.64
CA GLU A 134 6.30 10.25 -6.21
C GLU A 134 5.12 11.14 -5.85
N VAL A 135 4.38 10.76 -4.80
CA VAL A 135 3.25 11.55 -4.32
C VAL A 135 3.70 12.74 -3.47
N ASP A 136 2.89 13.80 -3.42
CA ASP A 136 3.18 14.99 -2.60
C ASP A 136 3.12 14.65 -1.09
N SER A 137 2.25 13.73 -0.71
CA SER A 137 2.10 13.30 0.69
C SER A 137 1.41 11.93 0.81
N MET A 138 1.56 11.32 1.99
CA MET A 138 0.97 10.02 2.28
C MET A 138 0.52 9.91 3.73
N LEU A 139 -0.64 9.32 3.95
CA LEU A 139 -1.08 8.80 5.23
C LEU A 139 -0.86 7.28 5.24
N ILE A 140 -0.20 6.78 6.28
CA ILE A 140 0.06 5.35 6.47
C ILE A 140 -0.63 4.94 7.77
N SER A 141 -1.68 4.15 7.66
CA SER A 141 -2.45 3.60 8.79
C SER A 141 -2.16 2.11 8.89
N VAL A 142 -1.52 1.69 9.99
CA VAL A 142 -1.13 0.30 10.19
C VAL A 142 -1.76 -0.25 11.44
N ASN A 143 -2.66 -1.20 11.27
CA ASN A 143 -3.26 -1.97 12.36
C ASN A 143 -2.39 -3.20 12.66
N VAL A 144 -2.06 -3.36 13.94
CA VAL A 144 -1.22 -4.46 14.44
C VAL A 144 -1.81 -5.03 15.73
N PRO A 145 -1.47 -6.27 16.16
CA PRO A 145 -1.77 -6.78 17.48
C PRO A 145 -1.39 -5.81 18.58
N ARG A 146 -2.20 -5.76 19.66
CA ARG A 146 -2.09 -4.76 20.74
C ARG A 146 -0.71 -4.66 21.38
N ASP A 147 0.00 -5.75 21.47
CA ASP A 147 1.31 -5.84 22.12
C ASP A 147 2.48 -5.40 21.21
N LEU A 148 2.17 -5.09 19.94
CA LEU A 148 3.14 -4.57 18.98
C LEU A 148 3.06 -3.05 18.87
N THR A 149 4.17 -2.47 18.42
CA THR A 149 4.28 -1.06 18.07
C THR A 149 4.69 -0.96 16.61
N ASN A 150 3.91 -0.23 15.83
CA ASN A 150 4.29 0.07 14.47
C ASN A 150 5.16 1.34 14.43
N VAL A 151 6.21 1.29 13.61
CA VAL A 151 7.06 2.44 13.26
C VAL A 151 7.08 2.55 11.74
N SER A 152 6.84 3.74 11.23
CA SER A 152 6.78 4.02 9.80
C SER A 152 7.44 5.36 9.47
N ASN A 153 7.49 5.70 8.18
CA ASN A 153 8.00 6.98 7.72
C ASN A 153 7.08 8.14 8.14
N GLY A 154 7.66 9.32 8.28
CA GLY A 154 6.93 10.53 8.60
C GLY A 154 6.77 10.78 10.10
N ARG A 155 5.64 11.38 10.48
CA ARG A 155 5.32 11.74 11.87
C ARG A 155 4.06 11.04 12.34
N LEU A 156 4.12 10.39 13.49
CA LEU A 156 2.96 9.80 14.15
C LEU A 156 1.93 10.91 14.46
N ARG A 157 0.71 10.73 14.02
CA ARG A 157 -0.42 11.66 14.23
C ARG A 157 -1.34 11.21 15.35
N SER A 158 -1.71 9.94 15.33
CA SER A 158 -2.58 9.35 16.35
C SER A 158 -2.38 7.85 16.44
N ILE A 159 -2.89 7.28 17.53
CA ILE A 159 -2.99 5.84 17.75
C ILE A 159 -4.42 5.57 18.19
N ASP A 160 -5.12 4.71 17.46
CA ASP A 160 -6.45 4.23 17.83
C ASP A 160 -6.30 2.88 18.54
N ASP A 161 -6.76 2.80 19.80
CA ASP A 161 -6.80 1.56 20.57
C ASP A 161 -8.16 0.87 20.35
N LEU A 162 -8.12 -0.29 19.69
CA LEU A 162 -9.30 -1.07 19.37
C LEU A 162 -9.48 -2.32 20.26
N GLY A 163 -8.80 -2.35 21.40
CA GLY A 163 -8.83 -3.48 22.34
C GLY A 163 -7.78 -4.53 22.00
N GLU A 164 -8.09 -5.44 21.10
CA GLU A 164 -7.17 -6.51 20.66
C GLU A 164 -6.07 -6.03 19.70
N THR A 165 -6.30 -4.90 19.04
CA THR A 165 -5.36 -4.30 18.08
C THR A 165 -5.19 -2.81 18.32
N LYS A 166 -4.17 -2.23 17.68
CA LYS A 166 -3.94 -0.78 17.62
C LYS A 166 -3.69 -0.37 16.17
N THR A 167 -4.23 0.78 15.78
CA THR A 167 -3.91 1.40 14.49
C THR A 167 -3.04 2.63 14.71
N PHE A 168 -1.87 2.64 14.09
CA PHE A 168 -0.93 3.76 14.12
C PHE A 168 -1.09 4.57 12.84
N HIS A 169 -1.27 5.89 12.94
CA HIS A 169 -1.46 6.79 11.81
C HIS A 169 -0.24 7.70 11.64
N TRP A 170 0.49 7.50 10.55
CA TRP A 170 1.68 8.25 10.22
C TRP A 170 1.44 9.13 9.00
N PHE A 171 1.87 10.39 9.05
CA PHE A 171 1.78 11.29 7.91
C PHE A 171 3.18 11.70 7.45
N VAL A 172 3.41 11.61 6.17
CA VAL A 172 4.67 11.97 5.53
C VAL A 172 4.43 12.92 4.36
N SER A 173 5.22 13.98 4.28
CA SER A 173 5.31 14.88 3.12
C SER A 173 6.52 14.49 2.31
N ASN A 174 6.37 14.47 0.99
CA ASN A 174 7.40 14.02 0.04
C ASN A 174 7.94 12.63 0.43
N PRO A 175 7.07 11.59 0.50
CA PRO A 175 7.52 10.24 0.80
C PRO A 175 8.41 9.72 -0.31
N ILE A 176 9.36 8.88 0.04
CA ILE A 176 10.07 7.99 -0.88
C ILE A 176 9.43 6.61 -0.83
N ASN A 177 9.40 5.92 -1.95
CA ASN A 177 8.86 4.56 -2.08
C ASN A 177 9.81 3.50 -1.51
#